data_f6784d7ef070687dd12f0d99108d852f
#
_entry.id   f6784d7ef070687dd12f0d99108d852f
#
_cell.length_a   1.000
_cell.length_b   1.000
_cell.length_c   1.000
_cell.angle_alpha   90.00
_cell.angle_beta   90.00
_cell.angle_gamma   90.00
#
_symmetry.space_group_name_H-M   'P 1'
#
loop_
_entity.id
_entity.type
_entity.pdbx_description
1 polymer ?
#
loop_
_entity_poly.entity_id
_entity_poly.type
_entity_poly.pdbx_seq_one_letter_code
_entity_poly.pdbx_strand_id
1 'polypeptide(L)'
;MRLACALIAALASPAAASEPVPIAVIDYDYLDTSGEPTDQQAQHVARLAEFMRSLRADLGAEGALRVVEIACAAPPCTAGGTPPAVLIARAKQAGARLMLYGQIHKMSTLIEWANSEIVDLEADKLLDSKLFTFRGDTDEAWRRTLAALRQHLGT
;
A
#
# COMPACT_ATOMS: atom_id res chain seq x y z
N MET A 1 -46.14 23.36 48.00
CA MET A 1 -45.01 22.44 47.77
C MET A 1 -44.77 22.37 46.23
N ARG A 2 -43.77 23.14 45.72
CA ARG A 2 -43.48 23.23 44.27
C ARG A 2 -42.24 22.38 44.02
N LEU A 3 -42.39 21.25 43.30
CA LEU A 3 -41.26 20.46 42.81
C LEU A 3 -40.67 21.16 41.57
N ALA A 4 -39.40 21.51 41.68
CA ALA A 4 -38.60 21.95 40.52
C ALA A 4 -37.94 20.72 39.92
N CYS A 5 -38.34 20.36 38.67
CA CYS A 5 -37.66 19.35 37.85
C CYS A 5 -36.44 19.99 37.20
N ALA A 6 -35.23 19.61 37.61
CA ALA A 6 -34.00 20.01 36.97
C ALA A 6 -33.74 19.10 35.74
N LEU A 7 -33.79 19.66 34.54
CA LEU A 7 -33.41 18.97 33.28
C LEU A 7 -31.89 18.98 33.17
N ILE A 8 -31.26 17.81 33.29
CA ILE A 8 -29.84 17.64 33.05
C ILE A 8 -29.68 17.39 31.53
N ALA A 9 -29.23 18.40 30.81
CA ALA A 9 -28.85 18.25 29.38
C ALA A 9 -27.46 17.59 29.31
N ALA A 10 -27.42 16.33 28.88
CA ALA A 10 -26.17 15.63 28.56
C ALA A 10 -25.56 16.19 27.31
N LEU A 11 -24.46 16.90 27.42
CA LEU A 11 -23.64 17.36 26.29
C LEU A 11 -22.88 16.16 25.70
N ALA A 12 -23.36 15.58 24.63
CA ALA A 12 -22.63 14.60 23.83
C ALA A 12 -21.52 15.34 23.08
N SER A 13 -20.26 15.19 23.52
CA SER A 13 -19.09 15.66 22.75
C SER A 13 -18.97 14.84 21.49
N PRO A 14 -18.87 15.46 20.28
CA PRO A 14 -18.57 14.71 19.07
C PRO A 14 -17.18 14.10 19.21
N ALA A 15 -17.07 12.80 18.98
CA ALA A 15 -15.78 12.13 18.83
C ALA A 15 -15.08 12.73 17.60
N ALA A 16 -13.98 13.44 17.79
CA ALA A 16 -13.16 13.93 16.68
C ALA A 16 -12.62 12.70 15.93
N ALA A 17 -13.07 12.51 14.68
CA ALA A 17 -12.47 11.55 13.78
C ALA A 17 -11.00 11.96 13.59
N SER A 18 -10.06 11.03 13.81
CA SER A 18 -8.64 11.30 13.52
C SER A 18 -8.45 11.55 12.04
N GLU A 19 -7.63 12.54 11.67
CA GLU A 19 -7.30 12.79 10.28
C GLU A 19 -6.60 11.57 9.66
N PRO A 20 -6.93 11.21 8.40
CA PRO A 20 -6.26 10.09 7.71
C PRO A 20 -4.75 10.31 7.60
N VAL A 21 -3.97 9.27 7.92
CA VAL A 21 -2.51 9.33 7.85
C VAL A 21 -2.06 9.35 6.39
N PRO A 22 -1.28 10.35 5.94
CA PRO A 22 -0.81 10.42 4.56
C PRO A 22 0.26 9.35 4.28
N ILE A 23 0.03 8.55 3.22
CA ILE A 23 0.92 7.47 2.80
C ILE A 23 1.30 7.62 1.32
N ALA A 24 2.59 7.56 1.01
CA ALA A 24 3.10 7.41 -0.34
C ALA A 24 3.19 5.92 -0.70
N VAL A 25 2.56 5.52 -1.80
CA VAL A 25 2.58 4.13 -2.28
C VAL A 25 3.50 4.08 -3.50
N ILE A 26 4.70 3.56 -3.29
CA ILE A 26 5.72 3.39 -4.32
C ILE A 26 5.32 2.23 -5.24
N ASP A 27 5.58 2.34 -6.54
CA ASP A 27 5.34 1.22 -7.46
C ASP A 27 6.18 0.01 -7.04
N TYR A 28 5.58 -1.18 -7.06
CA TYR A 28 6.32 -2.40 -6.75
C TYR A 28 7.26 -2.74 -7.91
N ASP A 29 8.41 -3.29 -7.55
CA ASP A 29 9.28 -3.95 -8.52
C ASP A 29 8.67 -5.28 -8.95
N TYR A 30 8.94 -5.68 -10.21
CA TYR A 30 8.65 -7.01 -10.68
C TYR A 30 9.93 -7.71 -11.13
N LEU A 31 10.15 -8.91 -10.60
CA LEU A 31 11.28 -9.74 -10.96
C LEU A 31 10.79 -11.10 -11.44
N ASP A 32 11.23 -11.55 -12.60
CA ASP A 32 10.98 -12.89 -13.10
C ASP A 32 12.30 -13.67 -13.21
N THR A 33 12.41 -14.76 -12.45
CA THR A 33 13.52 -15.70 -12.49
C THR A 33 13.04 -17.12 -12.77
N SER A 34 11.81 -17.28 -13.27
CA SER A 34 11.16 -18.57 -13.51
C SER A 34 11.85 -19.41 -14.59
N GLY A 35 12.54 -18.75 -15.50
CA GLY A 35 13.15 -19.42 -16.66
C GLY A 35 12.14 -19.92 -17.70
N GLU A 36 10.90 -19.42 -17.66
CA GLU A 36 9.89 -19.78 -18.66
C GLU A 36 10.30 -19.32 -20.06
N PRO A 37 10.16 -20.18 -21.09
CA PRO A 37 10.56 -19.83 -22.44
C PRO A 37 9.60 -18.85 -23.13
N THR A 38 8.37 -18.74 -22.63
CA THR A 38 7.35 -17.85 -23.20
C THR A 38 7.50 -16.44 -22.63
N ASP A 39 7.62 -15.47 -23.52
CA ASP A 39 7.63 -14.05 -23.10
C ASP A 39 6.24 -13.64 -22.58
N GLN A 40 6.18 -13.29 -21.33
CA GLN A 40 4.97 -12.85 -20.62
C GLN A 40 5.10 -11.41 -20.10
N GLN A 41 6.13 -10.68 -20.50
CA GLN A 41 6.43 -9.35 -19.97
C GLN A 41 5.25 -8.39 -20.08
N ALA A 42 4.58 -8.33 -21.22
CA ALA A 42 3.42 -7.45 -21.41
C ALA A 42 2.26 -7.76 -20.43
N GLN A 43 2.04 -9.05 -20.15
CA GLN A 43 1.01 -9.49 -19.20
C GLN A 43 1.38 -9.11 -17.78
N HIS A 44 2.64 -9.31 -17.38
CA HIS A 44 3.12 -8.96 -16.05
C HIS A 44 3.09 -7.45 -15.80
N VAL A 45 3.46 -6.64 -16.80
CA VAL A 45 3.35 -5.18 -16.72
C VAL A 45 1.89 -4.76 -16.50
N ALA A 46 0.95 -5.34 -17.24
CA ALA A 46 -0.47 -5.04 -17.11
C ALA A 46 -1.03 -5.46 -15.73
N ARG A 47 -0.67 -6.66 -15.25
CA ARG A 47 -1.07 -7.15 -13.92
C ARG A 47 -0.52 -6.30 -12.80
N LEU A 48 0.76 -5.92 -12.88
CA LEU A 48 1.39 -5.06 -11.89
C LEU A 48 0.73 -3.68 -11.85
N ALA A 49 0.44 -3.09 -13.01
CA ALA A 49 -0.25 -1.80 -13.09
C ALA A 49 -1.64 -1.88 -12.44
N GLU A 50 -2.40 -2.96 -12.72
CA GLU A 50 -3.71 -3.22 -12.11
C GLU A 50 -3.61 -3.42 -10.59
N PHE A 51 -2.64 -4.23 -10.13
CA PHE A 51 -2.37 -4.46 -8.73
C PHE A 51 -2.10 -3.16 -7.98
N MET A 52 -1.20 -2.32 -8.51
CA MET A 52 -0.83 -1.05 -7.88
C MET A 52 -1.98 -0.05 -7.88
N ARG A 53 -2.78 0.00 -8.97
CA ARG A 53 -3.97 0.86 -9.04
C ARG A 53 -5.00 0.47 -7.98
N SER A 54 -5.28 -0.83 -7.88
CA SER A 54 -6.24 -1.36 -6.91
C SER A 54 -5.74 -1.20 -5.48
N LEU A 55 -4.45 -1.44 -5.21
CA LEU A 55 -3.85 -1.22 -3.89
C LEU A 55 -4.01 0.22 -3.41
N ARG A 56 -3.71 1.22 -4.28
CA ARG A 56 -3.88 2.64 -3.94
C ARG A 56 -5.34 3.01 -3.68
N ALA A 57 -6.26 2.51 -4.50
CA ALA A 57 -7.69 2.76 -4.33
C ALA A 57 -8.20 2.20 -3.01
N ASP A 58 -7.82 0.97 -2.69
CA ASP A 58 -8.25 0.28 -1.47
C ASP A 58 -7.70 0.94 -0.20
N LEU A 59 -6.42 1.31 -0.18
CA LEU A 59 -5.81 2.02 0.95
C LEU A 59 -6.49 3.36 1.25
N GLY A 60 -6.99 4.05 0.21
CA GLY A 60 -7.69 5.32 0.36
C GLY A 60 -9.17 5.19 0.75
N ALA A 61 -9.77 4.02 0.58
CA ALA A 61 -11.23 3.84 0.70
C ALA A 61 -11.73 3.80 2.16
N GLU A 62 -10.93 3.29 3.11
CA GLU A 62 -11.36 3.06 4.50
C GLU A 62 -11.16 4.26 5.43
N GLY A 63 -10.61 5.35 4.93
CA GLY A 63 -10.50 6.61 5.66
C GLY A 63 -9.42 6.68 6.74
N ALA A 64 -8.72 5.59 7.05
CA ALA A 64 -7.59 5.59 7.97
C ALA A 64 -6.29 6.11 7.34
N LEU A 65 -6.14 5.90 6.04
CA LEU A 65 -5.01 6.34 5.23
C LEU A 65 -5.46 7.29 4.12
N ARG A 66 -4.60 8.20 3.74
CA ARG A 66 -4.77 9.08 2.59
C ARG A 66 -3.58 8.94 1.65
N VAL A 67 -3.81 8.28 0.51
CA VAL A 67 -2.76 8.11 -0.49
C VAL A 67 -2.34 9.47 -1.06
N VAL A 68 -1.04 9.74 -1.07
CA VAL A 68 -0.46 10.93 -1.68
C VAL A 68 0.37 10.55 -2.91
N GLU A 69 0.24 11.33 -3.96
CA GLU A 69 0.99 11.13 -5.21
C GLU A 69 2.41 11.66 -5.06
N ILE A 70 3.40 10.88 -5.54
CA ILE A 70 4.78 11.32 -5.60
C ILE A 70 5.18 11.62 -7.05
N ALA A 71 5.94 12.69 -7.25
CA ALA A 71 6.48 13.03 -8.56
C ALA A 71 7.71 12.15 -8.86
N CYS A 72 7.65 11.38 -9.94
CA CYS A 72 8.76 10.56 -10.43
C CYS A 72 9.32 11.10 -11.73
N ALA A 73 10.63 11.11 -11.88
CA ALA A 73 11.28 11.61 -13.11
C ALA A 73 10.97 10.72 -14.31
N ALA A 74 10.83 9.41 -14.07
CA ALA A 74 10.42 8.43 -15.07
C ALA A 74 9.61 7.31 -14.36
N PRO A 75 8.35 7.07 -14.73
CA PRO A 75 7.59 5.93 -14.23
C PRO A 75 8.09 4.61 -14.86
N PRO A 76 7.98 3.48 -14.15
CA PRO A 76 7.50 3.37 -12.77
C PRO A 76 8.54 3.84 -11.75
N CYS A 77 8.04 4.34 -10.60
CA CYS A 77 8.88 4.79 -9.49
C CYS A 77 8.98 3.66 -8.47
N THR A 78 9.96 2.82 -8.62
CA THR A 78 10.15 1.62 -7.78
C THR A 78 11.34 1.76 -6.84
N ALA A 79 11.37 0.94 -5.79
CA ALA A 79 12.48 0.91 -4.83
C ALA A 79 13.77 0.35 -5.45
N GLY A 80 13.66 -0.57 -6.42
CA GLY A 80 14.80 -1.11 -7.16
C GLY A 80 15.34 -0.16 -8.24
N GLY A 81 14.46 0.69 -8.80
CA GLY A 81 14.81 1.62 -9.88
C GLY A 81 15.19 3.03 -9.42
N THR A 82 14.95 3.37 -8.16
CA THR A 82 15.17 4.74 -7.63
C THR A 82 15.94 4.68 -6.31
N PRO A 83 17.01 5.46 -6.12
CA PRO A 83 17.74 5.48 -4.86
C PRO A 83 16.81 5.79 -3.67
N PRO A 84 16.92 5.07 -2.53
CA PRO A 84 16.04 5.22 -1.38
C PRO A 84 15.94 6.65 -0.86
N ALA A 85 17.06 7.37 -0.79
CA ALA A 85 17.09 8.77 -0.35
C ALA A 85 16.23 9.69 -1.25
N VAL A 86 16.15 9.40 -2.56
CA VAL A 86 15.33 10.16 -3.51
C VAL A 86 13.85 9.86 -3.31
N LEU A 87 13.49 8.59 -3.10
CA LEU A 87 12.10 8.18 -2.81
C LEU A 87 11.62 8.81 -1.51
N ILE A 88 12.41 8.73 -0.45
CA ILE A 88 12.10 9.32 0.87
C ILE A 88 11.91 10.85 0.72
N ALA A 89 12.81 11.53 0.03
CA ALA A 89 12.70 12.96 -0.16
C ALA A 89 11.42 13.35 -0.91
N ARG A 90 11.07 12.63 -1.97
CA ARG A 90 9.84 12.87 -2.74
C ARG A 90 8.58 12.57 -1.93
N ALA A 91 8.56 11.47 -1.18
CA ALA A 91 7.45 11.13 -0.30
C ALA A 91 7.23 12.23 0.76
N LYS A 92 8.30 12.71 1.40
CA LYS A 92 8.24 13.83 2.36
C LYS A 92 7.77 15.13 1.70
N GLN A 93 8.23 15.45 0.48
CA GLN A 93 7.77 16.62 -0.28
C GLN A 93 6.28 16.54 -0.63
N ALA A 94 5.75 15.35 -0.88
CA ALA A 94 4.33 15.12 -1.11
C ALA A 94 3.50 15.15 0.19
N GLY A 95 4.13 15.36 1.34
CA GLY A 95 3.48 15.38 2.64
C GLY A 95 3.14 14.00 3.19
N ALA A 96 3.80 12.94 2.71
CA ALA A 96 3.64 11.61 3.27
C ALA A 96 4.31 11.50 4.64
N ARG A 97 3.64 10.87 5.58
CA ARG A 97 4.22 10.37 6.83
C ARG A 97 4.68 8.93 6.71
N LEU A 98 3.92 8.12 5.96
CA LEU A 98 4.24 6.71 5.71
C LEU A 98 4.67 6.52 4.26
N MET A 99 5.50 5.50 4.02
CA MET A 99 5.84 5.04 2.69
C MET A 99 5.68 3.53 2.62
N LEU A 100 4.86 3.05 1.67
CA LEU A 100 4.68 1.65 1.32
C LEU A 100 5.46 1.36 0.05
N TYR A 101 6.27 0.32 0.05
CA TYR A 101 7.00 -0.19 -1.11
C TYR A 101 7.05 -1.71 -1.09
N GLY A 102 7.41 -2.32 -2.21
CA GLY A 102 7.45 -3.77 -2.29
C GLY A 102 7.94 -4.31 -3.61
N GLN A 103 7.85 -5.63 -3.73
CA GLN A 103 8.26 -6.37 -4.91
C GLN A 103 7.37 -7.58 -5.12
N ILE A 104 7.09 -7.91 -6.38
CA ILE A 104 6.54 -9.21 -6.77
C ILE A 104 7.64 -9.98 -7.50
N HIS A 105 7.90 -11.21 -7.07
CA HIS A 105 8.93 -12.06 -7.64
C HIS A 105 8.34 -13.39 -8.12
N LYS A 106 8.37 -13.62 -9.41
CA LYS A 106 8.05 -14.91 -10.02
C LYS A 106 9.28 -15.81 -10.02
N MET A 107 9.26 -16.78 -9.13
CA MET A 107 10.39 -17.72 -8.96
C MET A 107 10.32 -18.92 -9.90
N SER A 108 9.10 -19.34 -10.26
CA SER A 108 8.84 -20.46 -11.15
C SER A 108 7.48 -20.30 -11.80
N THR A 109 7.11 -21.21 -12.70
CA THR A 109 5.77 -21.31 -13.31
C THR A 109 4.62 -21.39 -12.32
N LEU A 110 4.92 -21.83 -11.07
CA LEU A 110 3.89 -22.11 -10.07
C LEU A 110 3.99 -21.24 -8.82
N ILE A 111 5.14 -20.66 -8.52
CA ILE A 111 5.39 -19.99 -7.24
C ILE A 111 5.85 -18.56 -7.47
N GLU A 112 5.12 -17.67 -6.84
CA GLU A 112 5.44 -16.25 -6.74
C GLU A 112 5.38 -15.79 -5.29
N TRP A 113 6.07 -14.70 -4.99
CA TRP A 113 5.91 -13.99 -3.72
C TRP A 113 5.78 -12.49 -3.93
N ALA A 114 5.02 -11.89 -3.03
CA ALA A 114 4.93 -10.45 -2.89
C ALA A 114 5.53 -10.07 -1.53
N ASN A 115 6.53 -9.22 -1.54
CA ASN A 115 7.05 -8.55 -0.35
C ASN A 115 6.45 -7.16 -0.25
N SER A 116 6.09 -6.74 0.96
CA SER A 116 5.49 -5.45 1.23
C SER A 116 6.06 -4.88 2.53
N GLU A 117 6.50 -3.63 2.50
CA GLU A 117 7.12 -2.96 3.64
C GLU A 117 6.56 -1.56 3.84
N ILE A 118 6.31 -1.19 5.10
CA ILE A 118 5.88 0.15 5.50
C ILE A 118 6.91 0.77 6.41
N VAL A 119 7.33 1.99 6.07
CA VAL A 119 8.21 2.80 6.91
C VAL A 119 7.51 4.07 7.36
N ASP A 120 7.76 4.48 8.61
CA ASP A 120 7.45 5.81 9.13
C ASP A 120 8.60 6.74 8.75
N LEU A 121 8.31 7.74 7.93
CA LEU A 121 9.30 8.66 7.39
C LEU A 121 9.77 9.72 8.42
N GLU A 122 8.98 9.95 9.48
CA GLU A 122 9.34 10.86 10.56
C GLU A 122 10.23 10.17 11.58
N ALA A 123 9.85 8.95 11.97
CA ALA A 123 10.58 8.15 12.96
C ALA A 123 11.78 7.40 12.37
N ASP A 124 11.93 7.39 11.03
CA ASP A 124 12.93 6.60 10.29
C ASP A 124 12.92 5.11 10.71
N LYS A 125 11.71 4.53 10.75
CA LYS A 125 11.47 3.20 11.31
C LYS A 125 10.63 2.34 10.39
N LEU A 126 11.08 1.10 10.17
CA LEU A 126 10.25 0.04 9.58
C LEU A 126 9.12 -0.31 10.56
N LEU A 127 7.88 -0.13 10.12
CA LEU A 127 6.68 -0.43 10.91
C LEU A 127 6.16 -1.83 10.65
N ASP A 128 6.22 -2.26 9.38
CA ASP A 128 5.72 -3.54 8.94
C ASP A 128 6.58 -4.09 7.79
N SER A 129 6.72 -5.42 7.76
CA SER A 129 7.35 -6.16 6.66
C SER A 129 6.67 -7.51 6.53
N LYS A 130 6.12 -7.79 5.36
CA LYS A 130 5.35 -9.01 5.13
C LYS A 130 5.67 -9.64 3.79
N LEU A 131 5.94 -10.93 3.82
CA LEU A 131 6.09 -11.79 2.65
C LEU A 131 4.83 -12.65 2.47
N PHE A 132 4.25 -12.58 1.28
CA PHE A 132 3.15 -13.43 0.83
C PHE A 132 3.67 -14.39 -0.23
N THR A 133 3.47 -15.68 -0.04
CA THR A 133 3.74 -16.69 -1.07
C THR A 133 2.42 -17.12 -1.69
N PHE A 134 2.34 -17.12 -3.01
CA PHE A 134 1.14 -17.51 -3.72
C PHE A 134 1.46 -18.41 -4.93
N ARG A 135 0.43 -19.08 -5.43
CA ARG A 135 0.55 -20.02 -6.53
C ARG A 135 -0.24 -19.57 -7.74
N GLY A 136 0.38 -19.73 -8.89
CA GLY A 136 -0.18 -19.48 -10.20
C GLY A 136 0.02 -18.04 -10.67
N ASP A 137 0.55 -17.93 -11.89
CA ASP A 137 0.74 -16.67 -12.60
C ASP A 137 -0.54 -16.32 -13.38
N THR A 138 -1.61 -16.02 -12.64
CA THR A 138 -2.92 -15.69 -13.19
C THR A 138 -3.49 -14.44 -12.53
N ASP A 139 -4.38 -13.74 -13.23
CA ASP A 139 -5.07 -12.56 -12.70
C ASP A 139 -5.80 -12.87 -11.38
N GLU A 140 -6.34 -14.09 -11.25
CA GLU A 140 -7.00 -14.53 -10.03
C GLU A 140 -6.03 -14.70 -8.87
N ALA A 141 -4.85 -15.26 -9.10
CA ALA A 141 -3.82 -15.43 -8.08
C ALA A 141 -3.33 -14.06 -7.56
N TRP A 142 -3.12 -13.11 -8.47
CA TRP A 142 -2.73 -11.74 -8.13
C TRP A 142 -3.81 -11.00 -7.35
N ARG A 143 -5.09 -11.15 -7.73
CA ARG A 143 -6.22 -10.58 -6.96
C ARG A 143 -6.33 -11.15 -5.55
N ARG A 144 -6.12 -12.47 -5.37
CA ARG A 144 -6.10 -13.09 -4.03
C ARG A 144 -4.94 -12.58 -3.18
N THR A 145 -3.78 -12.38 -3.78
CA THR A 145 -2.61 -11.83 -3.09
C THR A 145 -2.86 -10.40 -2.66
N LEU A 146 -3.45 -9.57 -3.52
CA LEU A 146 -3.87 -8.22 -3.17
C LEU A 146 -4.88 -8.23 -2.00
N ALA A 147 -5.87 -9.10 -2.03
CA ALA A 147 -6.85 -9.23 -0.95
C ALA A 147 -6.18 -9.63 0.38
N ALA A 148 -5.21 -10.54 0.35
CA ALA A 148 -4.44 -10.93 1.54
C ALA A 148 -3.58 -9.77 2.08
N LEU A 149 -2.96 -9.00 1.19
CA LEU A 149 -2.20 -7.80 1.56
C LEU A 149 -3.10 -6.75 2.21
N ARG A 150 -4.26 -6.47 1.63
CA ARG A 150 -5.26 -5.56 2.21
C ARG A 150 -5.67 -5.98 3.62
N GLN A 151 -6.05 -7.24 3.77
CA GLN A 151 -6.43 -7.80 5.07
C GLN A 151 -5.29 -7.64 6.11
N HIS A 152 -4.04 -7.82 5.69
CA HIS A 152 -2.89 -7.63 6.54
C HIS A 152 -2.68 -6.17 6.94
N LEU A 153 -2.90 -5.25 6.01
CA LEU A 153 -2.76 -3.81 6.24
C LEU A 153 -3.95 -3.21 7.03
N GLY A 154 -4.98 -4.00 7.29
CA GLY A 154 -6.17 -3.57 8.03
C GLY A 154 -7.12 -2.69 7.22
N THR A 155 -7.11 -2.91 5.88
CA THR A 155 -7.97 -2.20 4.93
C THR A 155 -8.94 -3.13 4.23
#